data_b7b58d7eccb2b9027901bb8709628f78
#
_entry.id   b7b58d7eccb2b9027901bb8709628f78
#
_cell.length_a   1.000
_cell.length_b   1.000
_cell.length_c   1.000
_cell.angle_alpha   90.00
_cell.angle_beta   90.00
_cell.angle_gamma   90.00
#
_symmetry.space_group_name_H-M   'P 1'
#
loop_
_entity.id
_entity.type
_entity.pdbx_description
1 polymer ?
#
loop_
_entity_poly.entity_id
_entity_poly.type
_entity_poly.pdbx_seq_one_letter_code
_entity_poly.pdbx_strand_id
1 'polypeptide(L)'
;MADFPTEEGFFSARDGTRLYFQSVRSRNEPVAHVAVLHGYAEHLGRHGEVTRALATAGYGVHLLDCRGHGQSGGKRAYVGRFDDYLGDLGLFLARVREVARGRPIFLAAHSHGALVCALYLLGKPDAVRGAVFSSPYFRLKLHVSPLKLLAGRLVSRILPSLPMRNDLKPEQLTRDVAIQDATRKDPLYQQIATPRWYTESSAAQETVMRRATEFVTPLLLLCG
;
A
#
# COMPACT_ATOMS: atom_id res chain seq x y z
N MET A 1 -9.28 -13.75 -12.52
CA MET A 1 -8.99 -14.52 -11.30
C MET A 1 -9.84 -15.79 -11.15
N ALA A 2 -10.65 -16.13 -12.17
CA ALA A 2 -11.52 -17.31 -12.12
C ALA A 2 -10.83 -18.68 -11.92
N ASP A 3 -9.50 -18.73 -12.05
CA ASP A 3 -8.75 -19.99 -12.04
C ASP A 3 -8.20 -20.42 -10.66
N PHE A 4 -8.33 -19.57 -9.63
CA PHE A 4 -7.78 -19.82 -8.30
C PHE A 4 -8.84 -19.61 -7.22
N PRO A 5 -8.89 -20.48 -6.19
CA PRO A 5 -9.77 -20.28 -5.04
C PRO A 5 -9.46 -18.95 -4.36
N THR A 6 -10.47 -18.11 -4.25
CA THR A 6 -10.34 -16.75 -3.71
C THR A 6 -11.29 -16.60 -2.52
N GLU A 7 -10.76 -16.08 -1.42
CA GLU A 7 -11.49 -15.64 -0.24
C GLU A 7 -11.38 -14.14 -0.15
N GLU A 8 -12.46 -13.45 0.13
CA GLU A 8 -12.47 -12.01 0.34
C GLU A 8 -13.38 -11.63 1.50
N GLY A 9 -13.14 -10.48 2.09
CA GLY A 9 -13.93 -10.04 3.23
C GLY A 9 -13.36 -8.81 3.91
N PHE A 10 -13.81 -8.60 5.12
CA PHE A 10 -13.41 -7.45 5.93
C PHE A 10 -12.90 -7.91 7.30
N PHE A 11 -11.96 -7.15 7.84
CA PHE A 11 -11.59 -7.19 9.24
C PHE A 11 -11.54 -5.77 9.82
N SER A 12 -11.58 -5.64 11.13
CA SER A 12 -11.58 -4.34 11.79
C SER A 12 -10.16 -3.93 12.19
N ALA A 13 -9.79 -2.71 11.83
CA ALA A 13 -8.65 -2.03 12.43
C ALA A 13 -8.89 -1.73 13.90
N ARG A 14 -7.86 -1.27 14.63
CA ARG A 14 -7.97 -0.96 16.07
C ARG A 14 -8.99 0.13 16.39
N ASP A 15 -9.20 1.07 15.47
CA ASP A 15 -10.16 2.17 15.57
C ASP A 15 -11.56 1.82 15.04
N GLY A 16 -11.80 0.54 14.70
CA GLY A 16 -13.06 0.05 14.14
C GLY A 16 -13.19 0.25 12.63
N THR A 17 -12.22 0.86 11.94
CA THR A 17 -12.24 0.99 10.48
C THR A 17 -12.28 -0.39 9.84
N ARG A 18 -13.25 -0.65 8.96
CA ARG A 18 -13.34 -1.91 8.21
C ARG A 18 -12.33 -1.91 7.07
N LEU A 19 -11.47 -2.92 7.04
CA LEU A 19 -10.44 -3.09 6.02
C LEU A 19 -10.77 -4.28 5.14
N TYR A 20 -10.82 -4.06 3.83
CA TYR A 20 -11.11 -5.08 2.83
C TYR A 20 -9.84 -5.83 2.44
N PHE A 21 -9.93 -7.15 2.39
CA PHE A 21 -8.85 -8.01 1.93
C PHE A 21 -9.32 -9.02 0.91
N GLN A 22 -8.37 -9.54 0.15
CA GLN A 22 -8.56 -10.69 -0.73
C GLN A 22 -7.39 -11.65 -0.55
N SER A 23 -7.68 -12.96 -0.49
CA SER A 23 -6.70 -14.03 -0.39
C SER A 23 -6.89 -15.00 -1.54
N VAL A 24 -5.87 -15.19 -2.35
CA VAL A 24 -5.86 -16.09 -3.50
C VAL A 24 -4.95 -17.27 -3.17
N ARG A 25 -5.50 -18.48 -3.23
CA ARG A 25 -4.75 -19.71 -2.95
C ARG A 25 -4.16 -20.28 -4.24
N SER A 26 -2.93 -20.77 -4.18
CA SER A 26 -2.41 -21.62 -5.25
C SER A 26 -3.21 -22.92 -5.36
N ARG A 27 -3.09 -23.61 -6.49
CA ARG A 27 -3.77 -24.90 -6.70
C ARG A 27 -3.31 -25.99 -5.73
N ASN A 28 -2.05 -25.93 -5.34
CA ASN A 28 -1.42 -26.84 -4.38
C ASN A 28 -1.14 -26.08 -3.06
N GLU A 29 -0.66 -26.80 -2.04
CA GLU A 29 -0.18 -26.21 -0.80
C GLU A 29 0.90 -25.15 -1.10
N PRO A 30 0.71 -23.88 -0.67
CA PRO A 30 1.64 -22.81 -1.01
C PRO A 30 3.04 -23.07 -0.43
N VAL A 31 4.08 -22.84 -1.23
CA VAL A 31 5.48 -22.92 -0.75
C VAL A 31 5.83 -21.76 0.19
N ALA A 32 5.19 -20.63 0.00
CA ALA A 32 5.28 -19.42 0.84
C ALA A 32 4.06 -18.52 0.58
N HIS A 33 3.93 -17.45 1.35
CA HIS A 33 2.84 -16.48 1.22
C HIS A 33 3.39 -15.10 0.89
N VAL A 34 2.66 -14.35 0.06
CA VAL A 34 3.00 -12.96 -0.30
C VAL A 34 1.86 -12.05 0.10
N ALA A 35 2.15 -11.09 0.98
CA ALA A 35 1.25 -10.01 1.32
C ALA A 35 1.50 -8.82 0.41
N VAL A 36 0.47 -8.34 -0.29
CA VAL A 36 0.57 -7.30 -1.33
C VAL A 36 -0.11 -6.02 -0.85
N LEU A 37 0.61 -4.89 -0.90
CA LEU A 37 0.09 -3.56 -0.66
C LEU A 37 0.17 -2.71 -1.91
N HIS A 38 -0.97 -2.13 -2.27
CA HIS A 38 -1.12 -1.21 -3.39
C HIS A 38 -0.57 0.20 -3.09
N GLY A 39 -0.44 1.03 -4.12
CA GLY A 39 -0.01 2.41 -4.04
C GLY A 39 -1.13 3.39 -3.66
N TYR A 40 -0.78 4.68 -3.65
CA TYR A 40 -1.74 5.76 -3.46
C TYR A 40 -2.71 5.86 -4.63
N ALA A 41 -3.94 6.27 -4.35
CA ALA A 41 -5.02 6.47 -5.31
C ALA A 41 -5.58 5.19 -5.96
N GLU A 42 -4.95 4.05 -5.83
CA GLU A 42 -5.37 2.77 -6.40
C GLU A 42 -5.97 1.82 -5.35
N HIS A 43 -6.16 0.57 -5.69
CA HIS A 43 -6.71 -0.49 -4.85
C HIS A 43 -6.20 -1.87 -5.26
N LEU A 44 -6.45 -2.88 -4.42
CA LEU A 44 -5.94 -4.25 -4.61
C LEU A 44 -6.34 -4.89 -5.96
N GLY A 45 -7.51 -4.55 -6.52
CA GLY A 45 -7.98 -5.11 -7.79
C GLY A 45 -7.08 -4.78 -8.98
N ARG A 46 -6.20 -3.78 -8.88
CA ARG A 46 -5.25 -3.42 -9.93
C ARG A 46 -4.01 -4.33 -9.99
N HIS A 47 -3.83 -5.20 -9.00
CA HIS A 47 -2.70 -6.12 -8.90
C HIS A 47 -3.03 -7.54 -9.38
N GLY A 48 -4.06 -7.71 -10.23
CA GLY A 48 -4.53 -9.00 -10.69
C GLY A 48 -3.50 -9.82 -11.48
N GLU A 49 -2.66 -9.17 -12.29
CA GLU A 49 -1.63 -9.85 -13.08
C GLU A 49 -0.51 -10.43 -12.19
N VAL A 50 0.03 -9.61 -11.29
CA VAL A 50 1.06 -10.09 -10.35
C VAL A 50 0.51 -11.15 -9.40
N THR A 51 -0.75 -11.01 -8.98
CA THR A 51 -1.45 -12.01 -8.16
C THR A 51 -1.55 -13.34 -8.88
N ARG A 52 -1.97 -13.33 -10.16
CA ARG A 52 -2.05 -14.54 -10.98
C ARG A 52 -0.68 -15.19 -11.19
N ALA A 53 0.34 -14.40 -11.50
CA ALA A 53 1.69 -14.90 -11.70
C ALA A 53 2.23 -15.60 -10.44
N LEU A 54 2.09 -14.97 -9.27
CA LEU A 54 2.50 -15.52 -7.99
C LEU A 54 1.71 -16.79 -7.62
N ALA A 55 0.38 -16.78 -7.79
CA ALA A 55 -0.46 -17.96 -7.51
C ALA A 55 -0.12 -19.13 -8.44
N THR A 56 0.18 -18.86 -9.72
CA THR A 56 0.65 -19.86 -10.69
C THR A 56 2.01 -20.44 -10.29
N ALA A 57 2.89 -19.61 -9.72
CA ALA A 57 4.20 -20.04 -9.20
C ALA A 57 4.12 -20.76 -7.84
N GLY A 58 2.92 -21.02 -7.31
CA GLY A 58 2.73 -21.81 -6.10
C GLY A 58 2.74 -21.00 -4.80
N TYR A 59 2.56 -19.68 -4.86
CA TYR A 59 2.44 -18.82 -3.67
C TYR A 59 0.98 -18.62 -3.27
N GLY A 60 0.72 -18.54 -1.96
CA GLY A 60 -0.51 -17.93 -1.44
C GLY A 60 -0.40 -16.41 -1.49
N VAL A 61 -1.35 -15.72 -2.10
CA VAL A 61 -1.28 -14.26 -2.30
C VAL A 61 -2.40 -13.59 -1.51
N HIS A 62 -2.03 -12.61 -0.69
CA HIS A 62 -2.95 -11.88 0.16
C HIS A 62 -2.83 -10.39 -0.14
N LEU A 63 -3.96 -9.74 -0.43
CA LEU A 63 -4.02 -8.34 -0.82
C LEU A 63 -4.87 -7.56 0.18
N LEU A 64 -4.46 -6.34 0.46
CA LEU A 64 -5.16 -5.41 1.36
C LEU A 64 -5.51 -4.13 0.62
N ASP A 65 -6.77 -3.69 0.70
CA ASP A 65 -7.10 -2.28 0.44
C ASP A 65 -6.71 -1.45 1.66
N CYS A 66 -5.79 -0.51 1.49
CA CYS A 66 -5.40 0.40 2.56
C CYS A 66 -6.60 1.25 3.03
N ARG A 67 -6.62 1.64 4.31
CA ARG A 67 -7.67 2.56 4.81
C ARG A 67 -7.83 3.77 3.90
N GLY A 68 -9.06 4.18 3.67
CA GLY A 68 -9.39 5.29 2.77
C GLY A 68 -9.23 4.98 1.28
N HIS A 69 -8.98 3.72 0.88
CA HIS A 69 -8.81 3.29 -0.51
C HIS A 69 -9.69 2.08 -0.84
N GLY A 70 -9.93 1.87 -2.13
CA GLY A 70 -10.68 0.72 -2.63
C GLY A 70 -11.99 0.49 -1.89
N GLN A 71 -12.23 -0.73 -1.45
CA GLN A 71 -13.41 -1.12 -0.67
C GLN A 71 -13.24 -0.94 0.84
N SER A 72 -12.04 -0.59 1.31
CA SER A 72 -11.80 -0.31 2.72
C SER A 72 -12.51 0.96 3.19
N GLY A 73 -12.91 0.96 4.45
CA GLY A 73 -13.49 2.08 5.16
C GLY A 73 -12.49 3.21 5.40
N GLY A 74 -12.94 4.22 6.11
CA GLY A 74 -12.21 5.45 6.38
C GLY A 74 -12.51 6.56 5.35
N LYS A 75 -12.11 7.78 5.67
CA LYS A 75 -12.25 8.92 4.75
C LYS A 75 -11.33 8.73 3.55
N ARG A 76 -11.83 9.03 2.34
CA ARG A 76 -11.06 8.85 1.10
C ARG A 76 -9.78 9.70 1.11
N ALA A 77 -8.67 9.07 0.72
CA ALA A 77 -7.34 9.69 0.63
C ALA A 77 -6.91 10.42 1.92
N TYR A 78 -7.30 9.89 3.08
CA TYR A 78 -7.05 10.49 4.39
C TYR A 78 -6.50 9.46 5.37
N VAL A 79 -5.59 9.91 6.20
CA VAL A 79 -5.14 9.19 7.40
C VAL A 79 -4.96 10.21 8.53
N GLY A 80 -5.32 9.87 9.74
CA GLY A 80 -5.13 10.72 10.91
C GLY A 80 -3.66 10.79 11.32
N ARG A 81 -3.01 9.63 11.37
CA ARG A 81 -1.58 9.43 11.66
C ARG A 81 -1.04 8.35 10.73
N PHE A 82 0.21 8.46 10.30
CA PHE A 82 0.82 7.41 9.47
C PHE A 82 0.89 6.06 10.19
N ASP A 83 1.01 6.07 11.51
CA ASP A 83 0.97 4.88 12.37
C ASP A 83 -0.30 4.04 12.21
N ASP A 84 -1.42 4.64 11.76
CA ASP A 84 -2.66 3.91 11.48
C ASP A 84 -2.45 2.90 10.35
N TYR A 85 -1.70 3.26 9.29
CA TYR A 85 -1.31 2.32 8.24
C TYR A 85 -0.42 1.20 8.76
N LEU A 86 0.52 1.52 9.68
CA LEU A 86 1.40 0.50 10.28
C LEU A 86 0.61 -0.47 11.15
N GLY A 87 -0.37 0.03 11.88
CA GLY A 87 -1.30 -0.78 12.67
C GLY A 87 -2.12 -1.74 11.81
N ASP A 88 -2.67 -1.22 10.70
CA ASP A 88 -3.45 -1.98 9.72
C ASP A 88 -2.63 -3.09 9.09
N LEU A 89 -1.41 -2.77 8.65
CA LEU A 89 -0.48 -3.75 8.08
C LEU A 89 -0.14 -4.83 9.11
N GLY A 90 0.05 -4.45 10.38
CA GLY A 90 0.32 -5.39 11.46
C GLY A 90 -0.81 -6.41 11.67
N LEU A 91 -2.06 -5.94 11.66
CA LEU A 91 -3.26 -6.79 11.77
C LEU A 91 -3.42 -7.67 10.52
N PHE A 92 -3.20 -7.11 9.34
CA PHE A 92 -3.24 -7.87 8.10
C PHE A 92 -2.18 -8.99 8.08
N LEU A 93 -0.94 -8.70 8.46
CA LEU A 93 0.12 -9.71 8.55
C LEU A 93 -0.18 -10.78 9.61
N ALA A 94 -0.86 -10.44 10.70
CA ALA A 94 -1.30 -11.43 11.68
C ALA A 94 -2.27 -12.45 11.05
N ARG A 95 -3.27 -11.99 10.27
CA ARG A 95 -4.16 -12.87 9.50
C ARG A 95 -3.40 -13.75 8.51
N VAL A 96 -2.44 -13.15 7.78
CA VAL A 96 -1.61 -13.92 6.82
C VAL A 96 -0.82 -15.00 7.54
N ARG A 97 -0.30 -14.75 8.75
CA ARG A 97 0.42 -15.76 9.56
C ARG A 97 -0.46 -16.94 9.97
N GLU A 98 -1.72 -16.69 10.33
CA GLU A 98 -2.68 -17.75 10.66
C GLU A 98 -2.87 -18.71 9.47
N VAL A 99 -3.03 -18.14 8.26
CA VAL A 99 -3.18 -18.94 7.03
C VAL A 99 -1.86 -19.61 6.62
N ALA A 100 -0.73 -18.95 6.83
CA ALA A 100 0.58 -19.44 6.43
C ALA A 100 1.07 -20.65 7.24
N ARG A 101 0.57 -20.84 8.48
CA ARG A 101 0.89 -22.00 9.31
C ARG A 101 2.39 -22.29 9.42
N GLY A 102 3.18 -21.25 9.64
CA GLY A 102 4.64 -21.33 9.77
C GLY A 102 5.44 -21.26 8.46
N ARG A 103 4.79 -21.21 7.30
CA ARG A 103 5.47 -20.99 6.03
C ARG A 103 6.00 -19.56 5.92
N PRO A 104 7.06 -19.34 5.13
CA PRO A 104 7.62 -18.00 4.94
C PRO A 104 6.58 -17.01 4.39
N ILE A 105 6.63 -15.76 4.89
CA ILE A 105 5.83 -14.65 4.40
C ILE A 105 6.76 -13.61 3.81
N PHE A 106 6.40 -13.11 2.64
CA PHE A 106 7.06 -11.98 1.97
C PHE A 106 6.09 -10.81 1.83
N LEU A 107 6.64 -9.59 1.73
CA LEU A 107 5.88 -8.40 1.34
C LEU A 107 6.18 -8.03 -0.10
N ALA A 108 5.15 -7.72 -0.87
CA ALA A 108 5.28 -7.07 -2.16
C ALA A 108 4.46 -5.77 -2.13
N ALA A 109 5.09 -4.64 -2.41
CA ALA A 109 4.41 -3.36 -2.26
C ALA A 109 4.76 -2.38 -3.37
N HIS A 110 3.77 -1.59 -3.78
CA HIS A 110 3.92 -0.55 -4.79
C HIS A 110 3.84 0.84 -4.19
N SER A 111 4.72 1.73 -4.64
CA SER A 111 4.65 3.19 -4.38
C SER A 111 4.43 3.52 -2.90
N HIS A 112 3.28 4.11 -2.52
CA HIS A 112 2.92 4.45 -1.14
C HIS A 112 2.83 3.21 -0.24
N GLY A 113 2.34 2.07 -0.75
CA GLY A 113 2.36 0.80 -0.01
C GLY A 113 3.78 0.39 0.39
N ALA A 114 4.77 0.64 -0.49
CA ALA A 114 6.17 0.39 -0.15
C ALA A 114 6.70 1.32 0.96
N LEU A 115 6.24 2.58 1.01
CA LEU A 115 6.57 3.49 2.12
C LEU A 115 6.00 2.96 3.46
N VAL A 116 4.74 2.49 3.46
CA VAL A 116 4.12 1.87 4.64
C VAL A 116 4.91 0.64 5.08
N CYS A 117 5.23 -0.26 4.15
CA CYS A 117 5.99 -1.47 4.43
C CYS A 117 7.40 -1.16 4.94
N ALA A 118 8.10 -0.20 4.35
CA ALA A 118 9.45 0.18 4.76
C ALA A 118 9.47 0.70 6.19
N LEU A 119 8.57 1.63 6.54
CA LEU A 119 8.49 2.16 7.90
C LEU A 119 8.09 1.09 8.92
N TYR A 120 7.20 0.19 8.54
CA TYR A 120 6.82 -0.96 9.38
C TYR A 120 8.01 -1.88 9.66
N LEU A 121 8.78 -2.24 8.61
CA LEU A 121 9.93 -3.15 8.73
C LEU A 121 11.13 -2.52 9.45
N LEU A 122 11.31 -1.21 9.43
CA LEU A 122 12.27 -0.50 10.29
C LEU A 122 11.97 -0.68 11.78
N GLY A 123 10.72 -0.89 12.16
CA GLY A 123 10.33 -1.17 13.53
C GLY A 123 10.19 -2.66 13.85
N LYS A 124 10.05 -3.51 12.84
CA LYS A 124 9.80 -4.95 12.96
C LYS A 124 10.49 -5.74 11.83
N PRO A 125 11.82 -5.79 11.81
CA PRO A 125 12.59 -6.35 10.69
C PRO A 125 12.30 -7.84 10.44
N ASP A 126 11.96 -8.60 11.47
CA ASP A 126 11.69 -10.05 11.39
C ASP A 126 10.22 -10.36 11.09
N ALA A 127 9.39 -9.35 10.80
CA ALA A 127 7.98 -9.55 10.53
C ALA A 127 7.72 -10.42 9.29
N VAL A 128 8.63 -10.42 8.33
CA VAL A 128 8.59 -11.19 7.09
C VAL A 128 9.99 -11.67 6.70
N ARG A 129 10.04 -12.64 5.78
CA ARG A 129 11.31 -13.21 5.30
C ARG A 129 12.07 -12.29 4.34
N GLY A 130 11.36 -11.39 3.69
CA GLY A 130 11.91 -10.41 2.75
C GLY A 130 10.82 -9.57 2.12
N ALA A 131 11.21 -8.54 1.38
CA ALA A 131 10.29 -7.62 0.74
C ALA A 131 10.71 -7.29 -0.71
N VAL A 132 9.72 -6.99 -1.55
CA VAL A 132 9.88 -6.45 -2.90
C VAL A 132 9.15 -5.13 -2.97
N PHE A 133 9.85 -4.04 -3.28
CA PHE A 133 9.25 -2.73 -3.44
C PHE A 133 9.37 -2.26 -4.89
N SER A 134 8.22 -2.02 -5.52
CA SER A 134 8.12 -1.49 -6.87
C SER A 134 7.87 0.01 -6.83
N SER A 135 8.76 0.79 -7.47
CA SER A 135 8.68 2.25 -7.57
C SER A 135 8.33 2.92 -6.23
N PRO A 136 9.09 2.67 -5.15
CA PRO A 136 8.71 3.08 -3.80
C PRO A 136 8.61 4.58 -3.65
N TYR A 137 7.59 5.06 -2.95
CA TYR A 137 7.33 6.47 -2.69
C TYR A 137 8.22 7.00 -1.54
N PHE A 138 9.55 6.90 -1.70
CA PHE A 138 10.49 7.34 -0.66
C PHE A 138 10.87 8.82 -0.77
N ARG A 139 10.67 9.42 -1.95
CA ARG A 139 10.95 10.83 -2.15
C ARG A 139 10.09 11.40 -3.29
N LEU A 140 9.61 12.61 -3.10
CA LEU A 140 9.00 13.38 -4.19
C LEU A 140 10.08 14.19 -4.90
N LYS A 141 10.16 14.10 -6.23
CA LYS A 141 11.10 14.89 -7.03
C LYS A 141 10.67 16.37 -7.15
N LEU A 142 9.46 16.71 -6.69
CA LEU A 142 8.93 18.08 -6.78
C LEU A 142 9.60 18.99 -5.75
N HIS A 143 10.19 20.08 -6.23
CA HIS A 143 10.66 21.16 -5.38
C HIS A 143 9.47 21.99 -4.90
N VAL A 144 9.04 21.74 -3.65
CA VAL A 144 8.01 22.53 -3.01
C VAL A 144 8.68 23.65 -2.21
N SER A 145 8.31 24.90 -2.46
CA SER A 145 8.91 26.04 -1.72
C SER A 145 8.63 25.92 -0.22
N PRO A 146 9.53 26.38 0.66
CA PRO A 146 9.33 26.32 2.12
C PRO A 146 8.02 26.98 2.59
N LEU A 147 7.60 28.06 1.93
CA LEU A 147 6.35 28.75 2.23
C LEU A 147 5.13 27.86 1.93
N LYS A 148 5.14 27.12 0.81
CA LYS A 148 4.08 26.17 0.47
C LYS A 148 4.05 24.99 1.44
N LEU A 149 5.21 24.53 1.92
CA LEU A 149 5.29 23.48 2.94
C LEU A 149 4.68 23.96 4.27
N LEU A 150 5.01 25.19 4.69
CA LEU A 150 4.43 25.79 5.91
C LEU A 150 2.92 25.97 5.79
N ALA A 151 2.43 26.51 4.67
CA ALA A 151 1.01 26.62 4.38
C ALA A 151 0.31 25.26 4.38
N GLY A 152 0.91 24.24 3.76
CA GLY A 152 0.40 22.88 3.77
C GLY A 152 0.29 22.28 5.19
N ARG A 153 1.27 22.52 6.06
CA ARG A 153 1.22 22.12 7.47
C ARG A 153 0.09 22.82 8.24
N LEU A 154 -0.12 24.10 7.99
CA LEU A 154 -1.22 24.87 8.62
C LEU A 154 -2.57 24.33 8.15
N VAL A 155 -2.77 24.18 6.84
CA VAL A 155 -4.00 23.61 6.26
C VAL A 155 -4.25 22.19 6.79
N SER A 156 -3.21 21.36 6.91
CA SER A 156 -3.30 20.02 7.52
C SER A 156 -3.79 20.05 8.97
N ARG A 157 -3.57 21.13 9.72
CA ARG A 157 -4.08 21.27 11.11
C ARG A 157 -5.51 21.74 11.15
N ILE A 158 -5.89 22.69 10.29
CA ILE A 158 -7.21 23.36 10.33
C ILE A 158 -8.25 22.57 9.51
N LEU A 159 -7.87 22.10 8.33
CA LEU A 159 -8.72 21.38 7.37
C LEU A 159 -8.05 20.07 6.94
N PRO A 160 -7.78 19.14 7.87
CA PRO A 160 -6.96 17.96 7.64
C PRO A 160 -7.50 17.02 6.56
N SER A 161 -8.81 16.96 6.40
CA SER A 161 -9.50 16.07 5.45
C SER A 161 -10.07 16.79 4.22
N LEU A 162 -9.65 18.05 3.96
CA LEU A 162 -10.08 18.79 2.77
C LEU A 162 -9.68 18.03 1.50
N PRO A 163 -10.65 17.61 0.66
CA PRO A 163 -10.30 16.93 -0.58
C PRO A 163 -9.75 17.94 -1.58
N MET A 164 -8.51 17.70 -2.03
CA MET A 164 -7.86 18.46 -3.10
C MET A 164 -7.64 17.53 -4.28
N ARG A 165 -7.83 18.00 -5.52
CA ARG A 165 -7.52 17.17 -6.69
C ARG A 165 -6.02 16.83 -6.67
N ASN A 166 -5.72 15.54 -6.89
CA ASN A 166 -4.37 15.17 -7.24
C ASN A 166 -4.22 15.27 -8.77
N ASP A 167 -3.04 15.65 -9.22
CA ASP A 167 -2.75 15.82 -10.65
C ASP A 167 -2.14 14.54 -11.26
N LEU A 168 -2.40 13.37 -10.65
CA LEU A 168 -1.94 12.08 -11.15
C LEU A 168 -2.74 11.68 -12.39
N LYS A 169 -2.15 11.87 -13.56
CA LYS A 169 -2.76 11.47 -14.84
C LYS A 169 -2.35 10.04 -15.18
N PRO A 170 -3.27 9.20 -15.69
CA PRO A 170 -2.96 7.82 -16.08
C PRO A 170 -1.76 7.71 -17.04
N GLU A 171 -1.58 8.70 -17.91
CA GLU A 171 -0.48 8.78 -18.89
C GLU A 171 0.91 8.90 -18.23
N GLN A 172 0.96 9.40 -17.00
CA GLN A 172 2.18 9.52 -16.21
C GLN A 172 2.53 8.23 -15.47
N LEU A 173 1.55 7.32 -15.32
CA LEU A 173 1.68 6.10 -14.54
C LEU A 173 2.02 4.88 -15.42
N THR A 174 1.59 4.89 -16.67
CA THR A 174 1.83 3.80 -17.61
C THR A 174 1.82 4.28 -19.05
N ARG A 175 2.55 3.57 -19.92
CA ARG A 175 2.51 3.77 -21.39
C ARG A 175 1.43 2.92 -22.06
N ASP A 176 0.87 1.94 -21.36
CA ASP A 176 -0.19 1.07 -21.87
C ASP A 176 -1.53 1.81 -21.89
N VAL A 177 -2.04 2.06 -23.09
CA VAL A 177 -3.29 2.80 -23.33
C VAL A 177 -4.51 2.06 -22.75
N ALA A 178 -4.52 0.72 -22.81
CA ALA A 178 -5.62 -0.06 -22.23
C ALA A 178 -5.70 0.09 -20.71
N ILE A 179 -4.53 0.12 -20.04
CA ILE A 179 -4.45 0.36 -18.59
C ILE A 179 -4.83 1.81 -18.25
N GLN A 180 -4.42 2.80 -19.09
CA GLN A 180 -4.83 4.19 -18.92
C GLN A 180 -6.36 4.34 -18.97
N ASP A 181 -6.99 3.72 -19.97
CA ASP A 181 -8.45 3.76 -20.16
C ASP A 181 -9.19 3.02 -19.03
N ALA A 182 -8.69 1.88 -18.60
CA ALA A 182 -9.22 1.17 -17.45
C ALA A 182 -9.14 2.04 -16.19
N THR A 183 -8.01 2.74 -15.98
CA THR A 183 -7.83 3.65 -14.84
C THR A 183 -8.84 4.82 -14.85
N ARG A 184 -9.11 5.41 -16.02
CA ARG A 184 -10.09 6.51 -16.13
C ARG A 184 -11.53 6.07 -15.83
N LYS A 185 -11.83 4.80 -16.08
CA LYS A 185 -13.17 4.20 -15.89
C LYS A 185 -13.34 3.54 -14.52
N ASP A 186 -12.28 3.43 -13.74
CA ASP A 186 -12.27 2.75 -12.45
C ASP A 186 -12.89 3.63 -11.36
N PRO A 187 -14.06 3.29 -10.81
CA PRO A 187 -14.72 4.09 -9.80
C PRO A 187 -14.01 4.05 -8.43
N LEU A 188 -13.11 3.09 -8.21
CA LEU A 188 -12.33 2.96 -6.98
C LEU A 188 -10.98 3.71 -7.06
N TYR A 189 -10.58 4.14 -8.26
CA TYR A 189 -9.40 4.96 -8.43
C TYR A 189 -9.65 6.39 -7.94
N GLN A 190 -8.78 6.91 -7.09
CA GLN A 190 -8.99 8.20 -6.43
C GLN A 190 -8.25 9.34 -7.14
N GLN A 191 -8.97 10.44 -7.39
CA GLN A 191 -8.42 11.67 -7.98
C GLN A 191 -8.24 12.79 -6.96
N ILE A 192 -8.22 12.45 -5.68
CA ILE A 192 -8.11 13.41 -4.58
C ILE A 192 -6.95 13.06 -3.66
N ALA A 193 -6.41 14.08 -3.00
CA ALA A 193 -5.48 13.99 -1.89
C ALA A 193 -5.99 14.87 -0.75
N THR A 194 -5.56 14.58 0.48
CA THR A 194 -5.86 15.45 1.62
C THR A 194 -4.58 16.02 2.23
N PRO A 195 -4.64 17.22 2.82
CA PRO A 195 -3.48 17.86 3.43
C PRO A 195 -2.84 17.00 4.53
N ARG A 196 -3.65 16.28 5.33
CA ARG A 196 -3.13 15.43 6.39
C ARG A 196 -2.41 14.22 5.81
N TRP A 197 -2.98 13.53 4.83
CA TRP A 197 -2.30 12.42 4.17
C TRP A 197 -0.93 12.84 3.62
N TYR A 198 -0.86 14.01 2.98
CA TYR A 198 0.39 14.52 2.42
C TYR A 198 1.44 14.79 3.51
N THR A 199 1.07 15.47 4.58
CA THR A 199 2.01 15.80 5.67
C THR A 199 2.48 14.56 6.42
N GLU A 200 1.59 13.61 6.68
CA GLU A 200 1.92 12.33 7.32
C GLU A 200 2.85 11.48 6.43
N SER A 201 2.54 11.39 5.13
CA SER A 201 3.38 10.66 4.18
C SER A 201 4.76 11.31 4.03
N SER A 202 4.84 12.65 4.00
CA SER A 202 6.12 13.36 3.93
C SER A 202 6.99 13.12 5.16
N ALA A 203 6.40 13.13 6.36
CA ALA A 203 7.12 12.80 7.60
C ALA A 203 7.60 11.34 7.63
N ALA A 204 6.79 10.42 7.09
CA ALA A 204 7.18 9.01 6.94
C ALA A 204 8.36 8.85 5.97
N GLN A 205 8.34 9.57 4.82
CA GLN A 205 9.46 9.60 3.87
C GLN A 205 10.76 10.08 4.53
N GLU A 206 10.70 11.21 5.25
CA GLU A 206 11.86 11.74 5.98
C GLU A 206 12.41 10.71 6.97
N THR A 207 11.52 10.01 7.66
CA THR A 207 11.90 8.98 8.66
C THR A 207 12.55 7.78 7.99
N VAL A 208 11.98 7.24 6.91
CA VAL A 208 12.54 6.11 6.17
C VAL A 208 13.92 6.47 5.60
N MET A 209 14.06 7.65 4.98
CA MET A 209 15.33 8.09 4.40
C MET A 209 16.41 8.28 5.46
N ARG A 210 16.08 8.88 6.61
CA ARG A 210 17.02 9.08 7.72
C ARG A 210 17.49 7.76 8.33
N ARG A 211 16.60 6.75 8.38
CA ARG A 211 16.86 5.45 9.00
C ARG A 211 17.18 4.35 7.98
N ALA A 212 17.47 4.70 6.72
CA ALA A 212 17.68 3.72 5.65
C ALA A 212 18.81 2.72 5.96
N THR A 213 19.86 3.14 6.66
CA THR A 213 20.99 2.29 7.09
C THR A 213 20.62 1.26 8.17
N GLU A 214 19.48 1.44 8.85
CA GLU A 214 18.96 0.50 9.85
C GLU A 214 18.11 -0.62 9.20
N PHE A 215 17.84 -0.54 7.90
CA PHE A 215 16.99 -1.50 7.21
C PHE A 215 17.75 -2.81 6.94
N VAL A 216 17.41 -3.86 7.68
CA VAL A 216 18.09 -5.17 7.63
C VAL A 216 17.27 -6.29 7.00
N THR A 217 15.95 -6.08 6.78
CA THR A 217 15.11 -7.05 6.07
C THR A 217 15.59 -7.23 4.63
N PRO A 218 15.79 -8.47 4.12
CA PRO A 218 16.16 -8.68 2.72
C PRO A 218 15.20 -7.97 1.76
N LEU A 219 15.74 -7.15 0.86
CA LEU A 219 14.95 -6.24 0.03
C LEU A 219 15.37 -6.30 -1.43
N LEU A 220 14.38 -6.45 -2.33
CA LEU A 220 14.50 -6.20 -3.75
C LEU A 220 13.80 -4.87 -4.10
N LEU A 221 14.54 -3.93 -4.70
CA LEU A 221 13.99 -2.67 -5.21
C LEU A 221 13.86 -2.74 -6.74
N LEU A 222 12.66 -2.45 -7.24
CA LEU A 222 12.35 -2.32 -8.65
C LEU A 222 12.01 -0.84 -8.91
N CYS A 223 12.88 -0.14 -9.63
CA CYS A 223 12.72 1.26 -10.01
C CYS A 223 12.66 1.37 -11.52
N GLY A 224 11.73 2.18 -12.05
CA GLY A 224 11.58 2.53 -13.45
C GLY A 224 12.00 3.97 -13.74
#